data_c2ee956bebfb9eca5fcd5e2d17ba63e3
#
_entry.id   c2ee956bebfb9eca5fcd5e2d17ba63e3
#
_cell.length_a   1.000
_cell.length_b   1.000
_cell.length_c   1.000
_cell.angle_alpha   90.00
_cell.angle_beta   90.00
_cell.angle_gamma   90.00
#
_symmetry.space_group_name_H-M   'P 1'
#
loop_
_entity.id
_entity.type
_entity.pdbx_description
1 polymer ?
#
loop_
_entity_poly.entity_id
_entity_poly.type
_entity_poly.pdbx_seq_one_letter_code
_entity_poly.pdbx_strand_id
1 'polypeptide(L)'
;MEKNSNIEMITGDPKKAINKLSIPIIASMFLIFANNIIDSIWVAGLGAEPLAALGYITPLFMVLVGIGNGIGAGGNSLISRYIGAENQSSANNAAIHNLILGIILSIIVSAILLIFLEPLLKIMGASSVLDYGMQYGQIIFAFAFAMLLPPIFGGAFRAEGDVKRATVPIAITALVNMCIDPIFIYTFNLGVAGAAWATVIAHILSIMAMLYWMFIKKDTYLKYNRKSFHNDMSMYKDILVVGIPASLEQLVLSALTIVVNFMLTLVSGPVAVAVYTAGWRIINLGMLPAIGVGTASISVAGVAFGARKYENLRVTARYAVKVALAASIIVCIILNVFASQIAFVFSYSESSAHLEPLIASFLQIMCLFILYVPFGASAGNVFQGVGKGIISFVLTTFREFILVLIFAYVLGFVMHMGEFGIYCGMLLGGGIGSLICYASIEWYISRLIRRRDYEDTTG
;
A
#
# COMPACT_ATOMS: atom_id res chain seq x y z
N MET A 1 -29.83 -1.47 10.36
CA MET A 1 -29.79 -0.07 9.88
C MET A 1 -28.40 0.31 9.31
N GLU A 2 -27.30 0.13 10.01
CA GLU A 2 -25.94 0.51 9.56
C GLU A 2 -25.51 -0.15 8.23
N LYS A 3 -25.86 -1.41 8.05
CA LYS A 3 -25.54 -2.25 6.87
C LYS A 3 -26.07 -1.69 5.55
N ASN A 4 -27.36 -1.27 5.52
CA ASN A 4 -27.97 -0.70 4.32
C ASN A 4 -27.40 0.70 4.05
N SER A 5 -27.11 1.48 5.10
CA SER A 5 -26.48 2.79 5.00
C SER A 5 -25.09 2.78 4.35
N ASN A 6 -24.28 1.73 4.57
CA ASN A 6 -22.96 1.61 3.95
C ASN A 6 -23.09 1.29 2.44
N ILE A 7 -24.00 0.40 2.06
CA ILE A 7 -24.26 0.09 0.66
C ILE A 7 -24.86 1.30 -0.06
N GLU A 8 -25.87 1.95 0.51
CA GLU A 8 -26.44 3.18 -0.05
C GLU A 8 -25.39 4.27 -0.24
N MET A 9 -24.44 4.38 0.69
CA MET A 9 -23.36 5.35 0.60
C MET A 9 -22.41 5.05 -0.58
N ILE A 10 -22.00 3.78 -0.77
CA ILE A 10 -21.04 3.42 -1.82
C ILE A 10 -21.65 3.35 -3.22
N THR A 11 -22.97 3.04 -3.30
CA THR A 11 -23.73 3.02 -4.56
C THR A 11 -24.32 4.38 -4.95
N GLY A 12 -24.31 5.33 -4.02
CA GLY A 12 -24.87 6.68 -4.19
C GLY A 12 -23.90 7.67 -4.84
N ASP A 13 -23.70 8.83 -4.20
CA ASP A 13 -22.80 9.88 -4.70
C ASP A 13 -21.33 9.49 -4.54
N PRO A 14 -20.56 9.35 -5.63
CA PRO A 14 -19.15 8.98 -5.58
C PRO A 14 -18.29 9.93 -4.72
N LYS A 15 -18.62 11.23 -4.68
CA LYS A 15 -17.86 12.23 -3.92
C LYS A 15 -17.99 12.00 -2.43
N LYS A 16 -19.23 11.75 -1.96
CA LYS A 16 -19.49 11.42 -0.55
C LYS A 16 -18.84 10.09 -0.16
N ALA A 17 -18.90 9.09 -1.05
CA ALA A 17 -18.29 7.80 -0.83
C ALA A 17 -16.76 7.92 -0.68
N ILE A 18 -16.07 8.61 -1.59
CA ILE A 18 -14.62 8.83 -1.51
C ILE A 18 -14.25 9.52 -0.19
N ASN A 19 -14.90 10.61 0.18
CA ASN A 19 -14.57 11.33 1.41
C ASN A 19 -14.77 10.45 2.67
N LYS A 20 -15.88 9.73 2.74
CA LYS A 20 -16.20 8.89 3.90
C LYS A 20 -15.28 7.68 4.03
N LEU A 21 -14.82 7.13 2.89
CA LEU A 21 -13.89 6.02 2.86
C LEU A 21 -12.44 6.47 3.12
N SER A 22 -11.98 7.56 2.52
CA SER A 22 -10.58 7.95 2.54
C SER A 22 -10.10 8.42 3.92
N ILE A 23 -10.91 9.18 4.67
CA ILE A 23 -10.48 9.74 5.96
C ILE A 23 -10.04 8.66 6.96
N PRO A 24 -10.84 7.60 7.25
CA PRO A 24 -10.39 6.53 8.15
C PRO A 24 -9.21 5.73 7.59
N ILE A 25 -9.15 5.54 6.26
CA ILE A 25 -8.01 4.85 5.62
C ILE A 25 -6.73 5.65 5.83
N ILE A 26 -6.75 6.96 5.60
CA ILE A 26 -5.60 7.85 5.83
C ILE A 26 -5.18 7.78 7.30
N ALA A 27 -6.13 7.92 8.23
CA ALA A 27 -5.85 7.84 9.67
C ALA A 27 -5.19 6.51 10.05
N SER A 28 -5.66 5.38 9.50
CA SER A 28 -5.06 4.08 9.75
C SER A 28 -3.66 3.95 9.17
N MET A 29 -3.37 4.56 8.01
CA MET A 29 -2.02 4.58 7.43
C MET A 29 -1.03 5.38 8.29
N PHE A 30 -1.45 6.51 8.85
CA PHE A 30 -0.63 7.25 9.82
C PHE A 30 -0.35 6.43 11.07
N LEU A 31 -1.34 5.69 11.55
CA LEU A 31 -1.17 4.83 12.72
C LEU A 31 -0.18 3.66 12.47
N ILE A 32 -0.25 3.03 11.29
CA ILE A 32 0.74 2.03 10.86
C ILE A 32 2.15 2.65 10.81
N PHE A 33 2.27 3.84 10.25
CA PHE A 33 3.56 4.54 10.17
C PHE A 33 4.13 4.83 11.57
N ALA A 34 3.30 5.33 12.49
CA ALA A 34 3.70 5.56 13.87
C ALA A 34 4.11 4.26 14.57
N ASN A 35 3.36 3.16 14.36
CA ASN A 35 3.70 1.85 14.88
C ASN A 35 5.07 1.38 14.42
N ASN A 36 5.37 1.50 13.12
CA ASN A 36 6.68 1.09 12.56
C ASN A 36 7.86 1.87 13.18
N ILE A 37 7.65 3.15 13.51
CA ILE A 37 8.68 3.95 14.21
C ILE A 37 8.87 3.43 15.64
N ILE A 38 7.79 3.22 16.37
CA ILE A 38 7.84 2.78 17.78
C ILE A 38 8.45 1.38 17.89
N ASP A 39 8.07 0.45 17.03
CA ASP A 39 8.65 -0.89 16.94
C ASP A 39 10.17 -0.83 16.71
N SER A 40 10.60 0.03 15.77
CA SER A 40 12.03 0.25 15.51
C SER A 40 12.78 0.80 16.73
N ILE A 41 12.13 1.67 17.53
CA ILE A 41 12.73 2.21 18.77
C ILE A 41 12.90 1.10 19.82
N TRP A 42 11.90 0.24 20.01
CA TRP A 42 11.98 -0.88 20.95
C TRP A 42 13.10 -1.86 20.57
N VAL A 43 13.19 -2.22 19.30
CA VAL A 43 14.25 -3.13 18.83
C VAL A 43 15.63 -2.48 18.88
N ALA A 44 15.76 -1.17 18.61
CA ALA A 44 17.02 -0.46 18.75
C ALA A 44 17.59 -0.53 20.17
N GLY A 45 16.75 -0.61 21.19
CA GLY A 45 17.13 -0.81 22.58
C GLY A 45 17.82 -2.15 22.88
N LEU A 46 17.72 -3.15 21.97
CA LEU A 46 18.43 -4.43 22.08
C LEU A 46 19.89 -4.36 21.57
N GLY A 47 20.25 -3.32 20.82
CA GLY A 47 21.57 -3.13 20.26
C GLY A 47 21.60 -3.11 18.73
N ALA A 48 22.80 -2.92 18.18
CA ALA A 48 23.01 -2.74 16.74
C ALA A 48 22.75 -4.04 15.92
N GLU A 49 23.17 -5.20 16.42
CA GLU A 49 23.05 -6.48 15.73
C GLU A 49 21.57 -6.91 15.54
N PRO A 50 20.70 -6.90 16.58
CA PRO A 50 19.28 -7.12 16.44
C PRO A 50 18.60 -6.18 15.44
N LEU A 51 18.93 -4.88 15.51
CA LEU A 51 18.37 -3.89 14.60
C LEU A 51 18.81 -4.13 13.14
N ALA A 52 20.07 -4.50 12.93
CA ALA A 52 20.57 -4.89 11.61
C ALA A 52 19.86 -6.13 11.07
N ALA A 53 19.63 -7.14 11.91
CA ALA A 53 18.90 -8.35 11.52
C ALA A 53 17.48 -8.05 11.02
N LEU A 54 16.74 -7.15 11.72
CA LEU A 54 15.43 -6.69 11.26
C LEU A 54 15.52 -5.97 9.92
N GLY A 55 16.58 -5.21 9.70
CA GLY A 55 16.84 -4.57 8.41
C GLY A 55 16.87 -5.55 7.24
N TYR A 56 17.48 -6.74 7.43
CA TYR A 56 17.51 -7.81 6.42
C TYR A 56 16.16 -8.53 6.27
N ILE A 57 15.37 -8.64 7.34
CA ILE A 57 14.04 -9.27 7.27
C ILE A 57 12.99 -8.34 6.64
N THR A 58 13.15 -7.02 6.79
CA THR A 58 12.17 -6.03 6.31
C THR A 58 11.77 -6.19 4.83
N PRO A 59 12.68 -6.40 3.86
CA PRO A 59 12.28 -6.63 2.47
C PRO A 59 11.40 -7.86 2.29
N LEU A 60 11.69 -8.95 2.99
CA LEU A 60 10.88 -10.19 2.94
C LEU A 60 9.49 -9.98 3.55
N PHE A 61 9.42 -9.22 4.64
CA PHE A 61 8.16 -8.82 5.25
C PHE A 61 7.33 -7.92 4.32
N MET A 62 7.97 -6.98 3.59
CA MET A 62 7.29 -6.12 2.60
C MET A 62 6.70 -6.91 1.43
N VAL A 63 7.37 -7.97 0.98
CA VAL A 63 6.81 -8.89 -0.02
C VAL A 63 5.53 -9.55 0.51
N LEU A 64 5.54 -10.02 1.75
CA LEU A 64 4.40 -10.66 2.41
C LEU A 64 3.20 -9.69 2.48
N VAL A 65 3.44 -8.47 2.98
CA VAL A 65 2.42 -7.40 3.07
C VAL A 65 1.93 -6.99 1.68
N GLY A 66 2.83 -6.91 0.70
CA GLY A 66 2.50 -6.60 -0.70
C GLY A 66 1.53 -7.62 -1.31
N ILE A 67 1.76 -8.92 -1.07
CA ILE A 67 0.85 -9.98 -1.52
C ILE A 67 -0.52 -9.82 -0.86
N GLY A 68 -0.57 -9.61 0.46
CA GLY A 68 -1.82 -9.41 1.19
C GLY A 68 -2.62 -8.22 0.67
N ASN A 69 -1.97 -7.07 0.47
CA ASN A 69 -2.59 -5.86 -0.05
C ASN A 69 -3.07 -6.05 -1.49
N GLY A 70 -2.27 -6.69 -2.35
CA GLY A 70 -2.65 -6.94 -3.74
C GLY A 70 -3.87 -7.86 -3.85
N ILE A 71 -3.87 -9.00 -3.16
CA ILE A 71 -5.03 -9.91 -3.15
C ILE A 71 -6.26 -9.22 -2.51
N GLY A 72 -6.05 -8.42 -1.47
CA GLY A 72 -7.09 -7.57 -0.88
C GLY A 72 -7.69 -6.57 -1.88
N ALA A 73 -6.87 -5.97 -2.75
CA ALA A 73 -7.31 -5.08 -3.82
C ALA A 73 -8.06 -5.86 -4.92
N GLY A 74 -7.59 -7.06 -5.28
CA GLY A 74 -8.27 -7.96 -6.22
C GLY A 74 -9.66 -8.36 -5.73
N GLY A 75 -9.77 -8.80 -4.47
CA GLY A 75 -11.04 -9.12 -3.83
C GLY A 75 -11.97 -7.91 -3.74
N ASN A 76 -11.45 -6.76 -3.32
CA ASN A 76 -12.20 -5.50 -3.29
C ASN A 76 -12.77 -5.15 -4.68
N SER A 77 -11.93 -5.22 -5.72
CA SER A 77 -12.34 -4.93 -7.10
C SER A 77 -13.48 -5.84 -7.57
N LEU A 78 -13.37 -7.16 -7.37
CA LEU A 78 -14.37 -8.10 -7.82
C LEU A 78 -15.68 -7.96 -7.05
N ILE A 79 -15.59 -7.90 -5.72
CA ILE A 79 -16.78 -7.80 -4.84
C ILE A 79 -17.52 -6.49 -5.10
N SER A 80 -16.83 -5.35 -5.19
CA SER A 80 -17.47 -4.06 -5.43
C SER A 80 -18.15 -3.97 -6.80
N ARG A 81 -17.59 -4.63 -7.82
CA ARG A 81 -18.25 -4.76 -9.13
C ARG A 81 -19.56 -5.54 -9.05
N TYR A 82 -19.60 -6.65 -8.30
CA TYR A 82 -20.86 -7.41 -8.10
C TYR A 82 -21.86 -6.64 -7.23
N ILE A 83 -21.40 -5.88 -6.23
CA ILE A 83 -22.29 -4.99 -5.45
C ILE A 83 -22.89 -3.92 -6.37
N GLY A 84 -22.11 -3.31 -7.24
CA GLY A 84 -22.58 -2.33 -8.21
C GLY A 84 -23.59 -2.91 -9.22
N ALA A 85 -23.40 -4.17 -9.62
CA ALA A 85 -24.32 -4.91 -10.46
C ALA A 85 -25.57 -5.45 -9.71
N GLU A 86 -25.75 -5.09 -8.43
CA GLU A 86 -26.84 -5.55 -7.54
C GLU A 86 -26.91 -7.08 -7.39
N ASN A 87 -25.81 -7.79 -7.69
CA ASN A 87 -25.72 -9.24 -7.62
C ASN A 87 -25.09 -9.68 -6.29
N GLN A 88 -25.89 -9.67 -5.22
CA GLN A 88 -25.44 -10.06 -3.89
C GLN A 88 -24.97 -11.51 -3.81
N SER A 89 -25.54 -12.42 -4.58
CA SER A 89 -25.14 -13.82 -4.59
C SER A 89 -23.69 -13.98 -5.07
N SER A 90 -23.36 -13.36 -6.21
CA SER A 90 -22.02 -13.39 -6.75
C SER A 90 -21.03 -12.59 -5.87
N ALA A 91 -21.47 -11.49 -5.23
CA ALA A 91 -20.63 -10.76 -4.28
C ALA A 91 -20.27 -11.62 -3.06
N ASN A 92 -21.22 -12.37 -2.49
CA ASN A 92 -20.97 -13.31 -1.39
C ASN A 92 -20.01 -14.43 -1.82
N ASN A 93 -20.24 -15.01 -3.01
CA ASN A 93 -19.36 -16.06 -3.55
C ASN A 93 -17.95 -15.56 -3.78
N ALA A 94 -17.77 -14.37 -4.37
CA ALA A 94 -16.47 -13.74 -4.57
C ALA A 94 -15.74 -13.47 -3.23
N ALA A 95 -16.47 -13.08 -2.18
CA ALA A 95 -15.88 -12.86 -0.85
C ALA A 95 -15.35 -14.17 -0.24
N ILE A 96 -16.07 -15.28 -0.43
CA ILE A 96 -15.61 -16.60 0.03
C ILE A 96 -14.40 -17.07 -0.78
N HIS A 97 -14.40 -16.89 -2.11
CA HIS A 97 -13.23 -17.20 -2.96
C HIS A 97 -11.99 -16.39 -2.57
N ASN A 98 -12.17 -15.10 -2.26
CA ASN A 98 -11.09 -14.25 -1.79
C ASN A 98 -10.51 -14.72 -0.45
N LEU A 99 -11.35 -15.18 0.49
CA LEU A 99 -10.93 -15.77 1.76
C LEU A 99 -10.14 -17.08 1.54
N ILE A 100 -10.68 -17.99 0.73
CA ILE A 100 -10.02 -19.28 0.41
C ILE A 100 -8.66 -19.03 -0.24
N LEU A 101 -8.62 -18.15 -1.23
CA LEU A 101 -7.38 -17.77 -1.90
C LEU A 101 -6.35 -17.19 -0.90
N GLY A 102 -6.79 -16.35 0.01
CA GLY A 102 -5.94 -15.79 1.06
C GLY A 102 -5.33 -16.87 1.96
N ILE A 103 -6.13 -17.87 2.37
CA ILE A 103 -5.66 -18.99 3.19
C ILE A 103 -4.64 -19.84 2.40
N ILE A 104 -4.96 -20.20 1.15
CA ILE A 104 -4.07 -21.01 0.31
C ILE A 104 -2.74 -20.27 0.10
N LEU A 105 -2.79 -19.00 -0.27
CA LEU A 105 -1.58 -18.20 -0.48
C LEU A 105 -0.78 -18.02 0.79
N SER A 106 -1.42 -17.87 1.95
CA SER A 106 -0.69 -17.74 3.22
C SER A 106 0.10 -19.02 3.54
N ILE A 107 -0.44 -20.19 3.27
CA ILE A 107 0.26 -21.47 3.46
C ILE A 107 1.43 -21.59 2.48
N ILE A 108 1.21 -21.29 1.21
CA ILE A 108 2.25 -21.38 0.17
C ILE A 108 3.40 -20.41 0.46
N VAL A 109 3.08 -19.14 0.75
CA VAL A 109 4.09 -18.11 1.01
C VAL A 109 4.83 -18.40 2.31
N SER A 110 4.14 -18.86 3.36
CA SER A 110 4.76 -19.32 4.61
C SER A 110 5.78 -20.42 4.35
N ALA A 111 5.38 -21.47 3.61
CA ALA A 111 6.26 -22.60 3.30
C ALA A 111 7.49 -22.14 2.49
N ILE A 112 7.30 -21.32 1.44
CA ILE A 112 8.40 -20.80 0.63
C ILE A 112 9.37 -19.98 1.48
N LEU A 113 8.85 -19.01 2.23
CA LEU A 113 9.69 -18.12 3.03
C LEU A 113 10.43 -18.86 4.15
N LEU A 114 9.81 -19.86 4.80
CA LEU A 114 10.48 -20.66 5.82
C LEU A 114 11.59 -21.55 5.24
N ILE A 115 11.34 -22.21 4.09
CA ILE A 115 12.33 -23.08 3.44
C ILE A 115 13.53 -22.26 2.96
N PHE A 116 13.29 -21.07 2.41
CA PHE A 116 14.34 -20.25 1.81
C PHE A 116 14.87 -19.14 2.75
N LEU A 117 14.39 -19.03 3.99
CA LEU A 117 14.77 -17.96 4.90
C LEU A 117 16.28 -17.86 5.12
N GLU A 118 16.91 -18.97 5.52
CA GLU A 118 18.34 -19.02 5.78
C GLU A 118 19.19 -18.74 4.54
N PRO A 119 18.95 -19.39 3.38
CA PRO A 119 19.64 -19.05 2.14
C PRO A 119 19.47 -17.61 1.71
N LEU A 120 18.27 -17.04 1.83
CA LEU A 120 18.00 -15.64 1.48
C LEU A 120 18.78 -14.68 2.38
N LEU A 121 18.78 -14.88 3.69
CA LEU A 121 19.54 -14.05 4.62
C LEU A 121 21.06 -14.13 4.33
N LYS A 122 21.59 -15.30 4.02
CA LYS A 122 23.01 -15.47 3.64
C LYS A 122 23.34 -14.72 2.34
N ILE A 123 22.50 -14.86 1.31
CA ILE A 123 22.68 -14.14 0.03
C ILE A 123 22.61 -12.62 0.22
N MET A 124 21.74 -12.15 1.12
CA MET A 124 21.61 -10.74 1.45
C MET A 124 22.77 -10.18 2.30
N GLY A 125 23.71 -11.05 2.74
CA GLY A 125 24.87 -10.64 3.53
C GLY A 125 24.64 -10.58 5.04
N ALA A 126 23.55 -11.17 5.55
CA ALA A 126 23.20 -11.18 6.96
C ALA A 126 23.96 -12.22 7.81
N SER A 127 25.07 -12.78 7.31
CA SER A 127 25.79 -13.89 7.97
C SER A 127 26.24 -13.58 9.41
N SER A 128 26.61 -12.33 9.70
CA SER A 128 27.01 -11.88 11.05
C SER A 128 25.86 -11.78 12.05
N VAL A 129 24.63 -11.65 11.58
CA VAL A 129 23.40 -11.47 12.40
C VAL A 129 22.36 -12.54 12.09
N LEU A 130 22.80 -13.67 11.53
CA LEU A 130 21.92 -14.73 11.02
C LEU A 130 21.00 -15.27 12.11
N ASP A 131 21.52 -15.50 13.34
CA ASP A 131 20.76 -16.05 14.45
C ASP A 131 19.59 -15.16 14.84
N TYR A 132 19.79 -13.84 14.91
CA TYR A 132 18.72 -12.89 15.18
C TYR A 132 17.70 -12.83 14.03
N GLY A 133 18.18 -12.85 12.78
CA GLY A 133 17.33 -12.91 11.59
C GLY A 133 16.48 -14.16 11.54
N MET A 134 17.05 -15.32 11.88
CA MET A 134 16.32 -16.59 11.95
C MET A 134 15.29 -16.59 13.06
N GLN A 135 15.64 -16.14 14.28
CA GLN A 135 14.72 -16.06 15.42
C GLN A 135 13.48 -15.21 15.09
N TYR A 136 13.66 -14.05 14.48
CA TYR A 136 12.56 -13.18 14.10
C TYR A 136 11.78 -13.72 12.90
N GLY A 137 12.49 -14.07 11.84
CA GLY A 137 11.90 -14.46 10.57
C GLY A 137 11.11 -15.77 10.64
N GLN A 138 11.61 -16.77 11.38
CA GLN A 138 10.89 -18.03 11.57
C GLN A 138 9.52 -17.83 12.21
N ILE A 139 9.41 -16.98 13.23
CA ILE A 139 8.14 -16.69 13.89
C ILE A 139 7.21 -15.95 12.92
N ILE A 140 7.67 -14.87 12.31
CA ILE A 140 6.84 -14.06 11.39
C ILE A 140 6.34 -14.90 10.19
N PHE A 141 7.21 -15.69 9.57
CA PHE A 141 6.84 -16.45 8.37
C PHE A 141 6.07 -17.74 8.68
N ALA A 142 6.27 -18.35 9.86
CA ALA A 142 5.40 -19.45 10.32
C ALA A 142 3.94 -18.98 10.50
N PHE A 143 3.75 -17.74 10.91
CA PHE A 143 2.44 -17.12 11.08
C PHE A 143 2.12 -16.13 9.96
N ALA A 144 2.59 -16.38 8.72
CA ALA A 144 2.36 -15.51 7.56
C ALA A 144 0.87 -15.21 7.31
N PHE A 145 -0.04 -16.12 7.66
CA PHE A 145 -1.48 -15.89 7.59
C PHE A 145 -1.92 -14.69 8.43
N ALA A 146 -1.25 -14.43 9.55
CA ALA A 146 -1.58 -13.31 10.41
C ALA A 146 -1.34 -11.96 9.72
N MET A 147 -0.37 -11.86 8.81
CA MET A 147 -0.05 -10.67 8.04
C MET A 147 -0.84 -10.57 6.73
N LEU A 148 -1.15 -11.71 6.10
CA LEU A 148 -1.83 -11.75 4.80
C LEU A 148 -3.35 -11.56 4.91
N LEU A 149 -4.01 -12.18 5.89
CA LEU A 149 -5.47 -12.17 5.98
C LEU A 149 -6.09 -10.80 6.32
N PRO A 150 -5.53 -9.95 7.22
CA PRO A 150 -6.13 -8.66 7.53
C PRO A 150 -6.29 -7.72 6.31
N PRO A 151 -5.30 -7.52 5.42
CA PRO A 151 -5.50 -6.74 4.19
C PRO A 151 -6.57 -7.33 3.27
N ILE A 152 -6.66 -8.67 3.18
CA ILE A 152 -7.64 -9.39 2.35
C ILE A 152 -9.06 -9.17 2.87
N PHE A 153 -9.29 -9.35 4.18
CA PHE A 153 -10.58 -9.05 4.81
C PHE A 153 -10.92 -7.57 4.74
N GLY A 154 -9.92 -6.72 4.99
CA GLY A 154 -10.07 -5.27 4.85
C GLY A 154 -10.51 -4.86 3.45
N GLY A 155 -10.02 -5.54 2.40
CA GLY A 155 -10.48 -5.40 1.03
C GLY A 155 -11.97 -5.67 0.86
N ALA A 156 -12.46 -6.79 1.43
CA ALA A 156 -13.88 -7.14 1.39
C ALA A 156 -14.76 -6.12 2.16
N PHE A 157 -14.33 -5.66 3.34
CA PHE A 157 -15.05 -4.61 4.09
C PHE A 157 -15.07 -3.27 3.33
N ARG A 158 -13.98 -2.90 2.67
CA ARG A 158 -13.97 -1.69 1.82
C ARG A 158 -14.93 -1.83 0.63
N ALA A 159 -15.04 -3.03 0.05
CA ALA A 159 -15.94 -3.28 -1.07
C ALA A 159 -17.43 -3.09 -0.70
N GLU A 160 -17.82 -3.43 0.53
CA GLU A 160 -19.18 -3.18 1.04
C GLU A 160 -19.38 -1.79 1.67
N GLY A 161 -18.36 -0.92 1.60
CA GLY A 161 -18.41 0.43 2.17
C GLY A 161 -18.22 0.49 3.70
N ASP A 162 -17.91 -0.62 4.36
CA ASP A 162 -17.72 -0.67 5.81
C ASP A 162 -16.27 -0.35 6.19
N VAL A 163 -15.96 0.95 6.11
CA VAL A 163 -14.63 1.46 6.43
C VAL A 163 -14.25 1.24 7.88
N LYS A 164 -15.20 1.32 8.81
CA LYS A 164 -14.89 1.13 10.24
C LYS A 164 -14.31 -0.27 10.47
N ARG A 165 -14.96 -1.31 9.90
CA ARG A 165 -14.47 -2.69 10.01
C ARG A 165 -13.21 -2.96 9.18
N ALA A 166 -12.92 -2.14 8.19
CA ALA A 166 -11.66 -2.21 7.45
C ALA A 166 -10.50 -1.57 8.22
N THR A 167 -10.74 -0.55 9.06
CA THR A 167 -9.69 0.27 9.70
C THR A 167 -9.49 -0.01 11.19
N VAL A 168 -10.54 -0.37 11.93
CA VAL A 168 -10.43 -0.73 13.36
C VAL A 168 -9.44 -1.86 13.62
N PRO A 169 -9.40 -2.95 12.83
CA PRO A 169 -8.40 -4.00 13.01
C PRO A 169 -6.96 -3.50 12.86
N ILE A 170 -6.72 -2.54 11.97
CA ILE A 170 -5.40 -1.89 11.82
C ILE A 170 -5.04 -1.13 13.10
N ALA A 171 -6.01 -0.42 13.70
CA ALA A 171 -5.80 0.26 14.95
C ALA A 171 -5.54 -0.73 16.11
N ILE A 172 -6.26 -1.86 16.16
CA ILE A 172 -6.01 -2.93 17.12
C ILE A 172 -4.58 -3.45 16.97
N THR A 173 -4.16 -3.79 15.74
CA THR A 173 -2.80 -4.28 15.48
C THR A 173 -1.76 -3.28 15.98
N ALA A 174 -1.87 -2.01 15.61
CA ALA A 174 -0.88 -1.00 15.96
C ALA A 174 -0.83 -0.76 17.48
N LEU A 175 -1.97 -0.54 18.12
CA LEU A 175 -2.01 -0.24 19.56
C LEU A 175 -1.58 -1.44 20.42
N VAL A 176 -2.04 -2.63 20.06
CA VAL A 176 -1.66 -3.85 20.80
C VAL A 176 -0.18 -4.13 20.65
N ASN A 177 0.37 -4.02 19.42
CA ASN A 177 1.80 -4.22 19.19
C ASN A 177 2.64 -3.22 19.98
N MET A 178 2.35 -1.90 19.92
CA MET A 178 3.04 -0.87 20.69
C MET A 178 3.08 -1.17 22.21
N CYS A 179 1.99 -1.73 22.75
CA CYS A 179 1.89 -2.04 24.18
C CYS A 179 2.59 -3.34 24.55
N ILE A 180 2.52 -4.35 23.68
CA ILE A 180 3.04 -5.70 23.99
C ILE A 180 4.53 -5.81 23.68
N ASP A 181 5.07 -5.07 22.71
CA ASP A 181 6.49 -5.09 22.35
C ASP A 181 7.42 -4.96 23.55
N PRO A 182 7.36 -3.89 24.39
CA PRO A 182 8.28 -3.75 25.52
C PRO A 182 8.13 -4.88 26.54
N ILE A 183 6.94 -5.46 26.70
CA ILE A 183 6.68 -6.55 27.62
C ILE A 183 7.39 -7.83 27.12
N PHE A 184 7.23 -8.19 25.85
CA PHE A 184 7.82 -9.40 25.29
C PHE A 184 9.34 -9.25 25.10
N ILE A 185 9.80 -8.08 24.67
CA ILE A 185 11.20 -7.81 24.42
C ILE A 185 12.00 -7.80 25.75
N TYR A 186 11.55 -7.00 26.72
CA TYR A 186 12.34 -6.70 27.92
C TYR A 186 11.86 -7.44 29.16
N THR A 187 10.54 -7.47 29.45
CA THR A 187 10.03 -8.09 30.68
C THR A 187 10.15 -9.60 30.62
N PHE A 188 9.81 -10.22 29.48
CA PHE A 188 9.98 -11.66 29.28
C PHE A 188 11.36 -12.05 28.78
N ASN A 189 12.26 -11.08 28.53
CA ASN A 189 13.63 -11.28 28.03
C ASN A 189 13.69 -12.12 26.74
N LEU A 190 12.68 -12.02 25.87
CA LEU A 190 12.65 -12.75 24.61
C LEU A 190 13.44 -12.05 23.48
N GLY A 191 13.90 -10.81 23.72
CA GLY A 191 14.68 -10.06 22.75
C GLY A 191 13.94 -9.92 21.39
N VAL A 192 14.65 -10.23 20.30
CA VAL A 192 14.12 -10.13 18.94
C VAL A 192 12.94 -11.07 18.69
N ALA A 193 12.96 -12.27 19.27
CA ALA A 193 11.83 -13.20 19.20
C ALA A 193 10.58 -12.61 19.87
N GLY A 194 10.76 -11.80 20.94
CA GLY A 194 9.69 -11.08 21.62
C GLY A 194 8.97 -10.09 20.70
N ALA A 195 9.71 -9.29 19.92
CA ALA A 195 9.15 -8.39 18.93
C ALA A 195 8.35 -9.15 17.84
N ALA A 196 8.86 -10.30 17.38
CA ALA A 196 8.14 -11.14 16.42
C ALA A 196 6.82 -11.68 16.99
N TRP A 197 6.83 -12.20 18.21
CA TRP A 197 5.62 -12.69 18.88
C TRP A 197 4.61 -11.58 19.13
N ALA A 198 5.04 -10.40 19.57
CA ALA A 198 4.15 -9.26 19.80
C ALA A 198 3.44 -8.85 18.49
N THR A 199 4.18 -8.82 17.37
CA THR A 199 3.62 -8.54 16.04
C THR A 199 2.60 -9.60 15.63
N VAL A 200 2.91 -10.89 15.79
CA VAL A 200 1.99 -12.00 15.46
C VAL A 200 0.72 -11.94 16.30
N ILE A 201 0.84 -11.76 17.61
CA ILE A 201 -0.30 -11.69 18.53
C ILE A 201 -1.21 -10.50 18.17
N ALA A 202 -0.64 -9.33 17.91
CA ALA A 202 -1.40 -8.14 17.53
C ALA A 202 -2.22 -8.39 16.24
N HIS A 203 -1.63 -9.03 15.24
CA HIS A 203 -2.33 -9.39 14.00
C HIS A 203 -3.39 -10.48 14.20
N ILE A 204 -3.13 -11.49 15.06
CA ILE A 204 -4.13 -12.51 15.39
C ILE A 204 -5.34 -11.88 16.07
N LEU A 205 -5.16 -10.96 17.03
CA LEU A 205 -6.27 -10.25 17.65
C LEU A 205 -7.08 -9.43 16.65
N SER A 206 -6.40 -8.81 15.69
CA SER A 206 -7.04 -8.12 14.57
C SER A 206 -7.89 -9.07 13.72
N ILE A 207 -7.37 -10.24 13.36
CA ILE A 207 -8.12 -11.28 12.63
C ILE A 207 -9.32 -11.75 13.44
N MET A 208 -9.15 -12.00 14.73
CA MET A 208 -10.25 -12.44 15.62
C MET A 208 -11.40 -11.43 15.62
N ALA A 209 -11.11 -10.13 15.66
CA ALA A 209 -12.12 -9.08 15.56
C ALA A 209 -12.85 -9.11 14.20
N MET A 210 -12.12 -9.33 13.10
CA MET A 210 -12.72 -9.45 11.76
C MET A 210 -13.61 -10.69 11.65
N LEU A 211 -13.12 -11.85 12.09
CA LEU A 211 -13.87 -13.10 12.08
C LEU A 211 -15.11 -13.02 12.99
N TYR A 212 -15.03 -12.35 14.13
CA TYR A 212 -16.18 -12.09 14.97
C TYR A 212 -17.30 -11.39 14.22
N TRP A 213 -16.99 -10.33 13.48
CA TRP A 213 -18.03 -9.62 12.69
C TRP A 213 -18.58 -10.47 11.53
N MET A 214 -17.71 -11.22 10.86
CA MET A 214 -18.09 -12.02 9.69
C MET A 214 -18.93 -13.25 10.04
N PHE A 215 -18.54 -13.99 11.09
CA PHE A 215 -19.10 -15.31 11.38
C PHE A 215 -20.00 -15.38 12.64
N ILE A 216 -19.74 -14.54 13.66
CA ILE A 216 -20.47 -14.56 14.93
C ILE A 216 -21.58 -13.51 14.90
N LYS A 217 -21.25 -12.25 14.74
CA LYS A 217 -22.21 -11.14 14.72
C LYS A 217 -23.06 -11.15 13.43
N LYS A 218 -22.50 -11.57 12.29
CA LYS A 218 -23.16 -11.73 10.99
C LYS A 218 -23.94 -10.49 10.51
N ASP A 219 -23.47 -9.31 10.90
CA ASP A 219 -24.08 -8.03 10.57
C ASP A 219 -23.40 -7.32 9.39
N THR A 220 -22.51 -8.03 8.68
CA THR A 220 -21.91 -7.60 7.42
C THR A 220 -22.89 -7.73 6.25
N TYR A 221 -22.73 -6.95 5.20
CA TYR A 221 -23.52 -7.10 3.97
C TYR A 221 -23.21 -8.42 3.28
N LEU A 222 -21.93 -8.75 3.18
CA LEU A 222 -21.46 -10.02 2.64
C LEU A 222 -21.77 -11.16 3.60
N LYS A 223 -22.24 -12.28 3.05
CA LYS A 223 -22.62 -13.48 3.83
C LYS A 223 -21.65 -14.61 3.54
N TYR A 224 -20.92 -14.99 4.57
CA TYR A 224 -19.93 -16.08 4.53
C TYR A 224 -20.58 -17.39 4.99
N ASN A 225 -21.46 -17.97 4.18
CA ASN A 225 -22.12 -19.22 4.50
C ASN A 225 -21.90 -20.27 3.39
N ARG A 226 -21.97 -21.55 3.74
CA ARG A 226 -21.76 -22.65 2.81
C ARG A 226 -22.75 -22.65 1.64
N LYS A 227 -23.96 -22.13 1.84
CA LYS A 227 -24.99 -22.05 0.79
C LYS A 227 -24.66 -21.03 -0.30
N SER A 228 -23.84 -20.03 0.03
CA SER A 228 -23.38 -18.99 -0.90
C SER A 228 -22.13 -19.40 -1.67
N PHE A 229 -21.52 -20.52 -1.33
CA PHE A 229 -20.32 -20.99 -2.00
C PHE A 229 -20.66 -21.91 -3.18
N HIS A 230 -20.24 -21.50 -4.36
CA HIS A 230 -20.23 -22.30 -5.58
C HIS A 230 -18.85 -22.17 -6.18
N ASN A 231 -18.12 -23.28 -6.33
CA ASN A 231 -16.75 -23.24 -6.86
C ASN A 231 -16.77 -22.72 -8.30
N ASP A 232 -16.11 -21.58 -8.50
CA ASP A 232 -16.02 -20.91 -9.80
C ASP A 232 -14.55 -20.43 -10.00
N MET A 233 -13.84 -21.15 -10.86
CA MET A 233 -12.45 -20.83 -11.17
C MET A 233 -12.26 -19.46 -11.81
N SER A 234 -13.32 -18.91 -12.45
CA SER A 234 -13.25 -17.58 -13.03
C SER A 234 -13.10 -16.51 -11.94
N MET A 235 -13.71 -16.69 -10.76
CA MET A 235 -13.58 -15.76 -9.64
C MET A 235 -12.16 -15.70 -9.09
N TYR A 236 -11.47 -16.85 -8.96
CA TYR A 236 -10.04 -16.86 -8.58
C TYR A 236 -9.20 -16.11 -9.62
N LYS A 237 -9.43 -16.38 -10.91
CA LYS A 237 -8.75 -15.70 -12.00
C LYS A 237 -8.98 -14.18 -11.95
N ASP A 238 -10.21 -13.74 -11.74
CA ASP A 238 -10.59 -12.32 -11.70
C ASP A 238 -9.95 -11.60 -10.50
N ILE A 239 -9.85 -12.27 -9.34
CA ILE A 239 -9.13 -11.75 -8.18
C ILE A 239 -7.62 -11.65 -8.48
N LEU A 240 -7.03 -12.70 -9.07
CA LEU A 240 -5.59 -12.76 -9.36
C LEU A 240 -5.16 -11.80 -10.48
N VAL A 241 -6.00 -11.55 -11.48
CA VAL A 241 -5.75 -10.58 -12.57
C VAL A 241 -5.56 -9.15 -12.04
N VAL A 242 -6.15 -8.82 -10.90
CA VAL A 242 -5.91 -7.55 -10.21
C VAL A 242 -4.88 -7.72 -9.10
N GLY A 243 -4.99 -8.78 -8.32
CA GLY A 243 -4.20 -9.00 -7.11
C GLY A 243 -2.71 -9.21 -7.37
N ILE A 244 -2.33 -10.06 -8.35
CA ILE A 244 -0.92 -10.30 -8.68
C ILE A 244 -0.25 -9.02 -9.21
N PRO A 245 -0.81 -8.31 -10.21
CA PRO A 245 -0.25 -7.05 -10.66
C PRO A 245 -0.11 -6.01 -9.53
N ALA A 246 -1.11 -5.86 -8.67
CA ALA A 246 -1.05 -4.94 -7.54
C ALA A 246 0.02 -5.33 -6.50
N SER A 247 0.26 -6.64 -6.29
CA SER A 247 1.38 -7.11 -5.46
C SER A 247 2.73 -6.79 -6.09
N LEU A 248 2.86 -6.96 -7.41
CA LEU A 248 4.09 -6.68 -8.14
C LEU A 248 4.42 -5.19 -8.21
N GLU A 249 3.43 -4.30 -8.19
CA GLU A 249 3.65 -2.84 -8.10
C GLU A 249 4.53 -2.49 -6.90
N GLN A 250 4.35 -3.16 -5.76
CA GLN A 250 5.18 -2.94 -4.57
C GLN A 250 6.64 -3.36 -4.77
N LEU A 251 6.87 -4.43 -5.53
CA LEU A 251 8.23 -4.88 -5.87
C LEU A 251 8.92 -3.90 -6.82
N VAL A 252 8.18 -3.33 -7.77
CA VAL A 252 8.70 -2.30 -8.69
C VAL A 252 9.19 -1.07 -7.93
N LEU A 253 8.43 -0.60 -6.93
CA LEU A 253 8.84 0.53 -6.09
C LEU A 253 10.10 0.22 -5.27
N SER A 254 10.20 -1.00 -4.75
CA SER A 254 11.40 -1.45 -4.03
C SER A 254 12.62 -1.52 -4.96
N ALA A 255 12.45 -2.04 -6.17
CA ALA A 255 13.51 -2.08 -7.18
C ALA A 255 13.97 -0.68 -7.61
N LEU A 256 13.02 0.26 -7.77
CA LEU A 256 13.35 1.66 -8.03
C LEU A 256 14.27 2.23 -6.95
N THR A 257 13.91 2.04 -5.68
CA THR A 257 14.71 2.54 -4.54
C THR A 257 16.13 1.99 -4.57
N ILE A 258 16.32 0.70 -4.88
CA ILE A 258 17.64 0.08 -4.99
C ILE A 258 18.45 0.73 -6.12
N VAL A 259 17.85 0.91 -7.31
CA VAL A 259 18.55 1.49 -8.46
C VAL A 259 18.90 2.96 -8.22
N VAL A 260 17.99 3.75 -7.63
CA VAL A 260 18.26 5.16 -7.29
C VAL A 260 19.37 5.27 -6.26
N ASN A 261 19.39 4.43 -5.21
CA ASN A 261 20.49 4.40 -4.24
C ASN A 261 21.81 4.06 -4.91
N PHE A 262 21.83 3.11 -5.83
CA PHE A 262 23.04 2.78 -6.61
C PHE A 262 23.51 3.96 -7.47
N MET A 263 22.60 4.64 -8.17
CA MET A 263 22.92 5.83 -8.97
C MET A 263 23.49 6.96 -8.10
N LEU A 264 22.88 7.22 -6.93
CA LEU A 264 23.37 8.23 -5.97
C LEU A 264 24.76 7.89 -5.43
N THR A 265 25.01 6.60 -5.13
CA THR A 265 26.33 6.13 -4.69
C THR A 265 27.41 6.41 -5.73
N LEU A 266 27.11 6.18 -7.02
CA LEU A 266 28.06 6.43 -8.12
C LEU A 266 28.37 7.91 -8.34
N VAL A 267 27.41 8.79 -8.09
CA VAL A 267 27.55 10.23 -8.39
C VAL A 267 28.10 11.03 -7.21
N SER A 268 27.59 10.81 -6.00
CA SER A 268 27.89 11.64 -4.82
C SER A 268 28.27 10.81 -3.58
N GLY A 269 28.36 9.49 -3.71
CA GLY A 269 28.80 8.60 -2.64
C GLY A 269 27.74 8.36 -1.54
N PRO A 270 28.17 7.79 -0.38
CA PRO A 270 27.27 7.37 0.69
C PRO A 270 26.44 8.48 1.33
N VAL A 271 26.94 9.71 1.33
CA VAL A 271 26.26 10.88 1.92
C VAL A 271 24.95 11.16 1.18
N ALA A 272 24.94 11.12 -0.17
CA ALA A 272 23.74 11.31 -0.96
C ALA A 272 22.69 10.23 -0.70
N VAL A 273 23.13 8.98 -0.49
CA VAL A 273 22.22 7.87 -0.12
C VAL A 273 21.62 8.10 1.26
N ALA A 274 22.38 8.61 2.23
CA ALA A 274 21.86 8.92 3.56
C ALA A 274 20.81 10.05 3.50
N VAL A 275 21.07 11.12 2.76
CA VAL A 275 20.14 12.24 2.52
C VAL A 275 18.86 11.74 1.84
N TYR A 276 19.00 10.96 0.76
CA TYR A 276 17.86 10.38 0.05
C TYR A 276 17.04 9.48 0.97
N THR A 277 17.68 8.59 1.73
CA THR A 277 16.95 7.63 2.60
C THR A 277 16.19 8.35 3.71
N ALA A 278 16.81 9.33 4.37
CA ALA A 278 16.15 10.13 5.40
C ALA A 278 15.01 10.97 4.83
N GLY A 279 15.26 11.69 3.74
CA GLY A 279 14.28 12.54 3.09
C GLY A 279 13.12 11.76 2.47
N TRP A 280 13.39 10.58 1.87
CA TRP A 280 12.36 9.74 1.26
C TRP A 280 11.37 9.16 2.27
N ARG A 281 11.78 8.91 3.52
CA ARG A 281 10.87 8.54 4.61
C ARG A 281 9.83 9.63 4.87
N ILE A 282 10.24 10.89 4.81
CA ILE A 282 9.37 12.05 5.01
C ILE A 282 8.43 12.22 3.82
N ILE A 283 8.94 12.08 2.60
CA ILE A 283 8.13 12.13 1.36
C ILE A 283 7.07 11.01 1.38
N ASN A 284 7.42 9.78 1.76
CA ASN A 284 6.46 8.69 1.91
C ASN A 284 5.35 9.02 2.90
N LEU A 285 5.68 9.61 4.06
CA LEU A 285 4.68 10.09 5.02
C LEU A 285 3.74 11.13 4.39
N GLY A 286 4.32 12.05 3.62
CA GLY A 286 3.56 13.07 2.89
C GLY A 286 2.64 12.53 1.80
N MET A 287 2.93 11.35 1.24
CA MET A 287 2.09 10.72 0.22
C MET A 287 0.89 9.95 0.78
N LEU A 288 0.85 9.65 2.09
CA LEU A 288 -0.22 8.85 2.70
C LEU A 288 -1.64 9.36 2.39
N PRO A 289 -1.93 10.67 2.41
CA PRO A 289 -3.26 11.16 2.03
C PRO A 289 -3.64 10.81 0.59
N ALA A 290 -2.73 10.95 -0.36
CA ALA A 290 -2.97 10.62 -1.76
C ALA A 290 -3.21 9.12 -1.97
N ILE A 291 -2.41 8.28 -1.30
CA ILE A 291 -2.54 6.82 -1.33
C ILE A 291 -3.87 6.38 -0.71
N GLY A 292 -4.28 6.98 0.41
CA GLY A 292 -5.54 6.66 1.09
C GLY A 292 -6.77 6.99 0.24
N VAL A 293 -6.78 8.16 -0.43
CA VAL A 293 -7.84 8.53 -1.39
C VAL A 293 -7.84 7.57 -2.58
N GLY A 294 -6.67 7.22 -3.11
CA GLY A 294 -6.53 6.23 -4.17
C GLY A 294 -7.12 4.88 -3.77
N THR A 295 -6.77 4.37 -2.59
CA THR A 295 -7.30 3.10 -2.07
C THR A 295 -8.83 3.12 -1.94
N ALA A 296 -9.42 4.23 -1.48
CA ALA A 296 -10.86 4.41 -1.44
C ALA A 296 -11.50 4.36 -2.82
N SER A 297 -10.82 4.88 -3.85
CA SER A 297 -11.33 4.92 -5.22
C SER A 297 -11.49 3.54 -5.87
N ILE A 298 -10.77 2.49 -5.41
CA ILE A 298 -10.92 1.12 -5.92
C ILE A 298 -12.37 0.64 -5.74
N SER A 299 -12.90 0.78 -4.52
CA SER A 299 -14.26 0.33 -4.18
C SER A 299 -15.31 1.13 -4.93
N VAL A 300 -15.18 2.48 -4.94
CA VAL A 300 -16.17 3.37 -5.58
C VAL A 300 -16.17 3.19 -7.11
N ALA A 301 -14.98 3.02 -7.71
CA ALA A 301 -14.85 2.74 -9.15
C ALA A 301 -15.42 1.36 -9.52
N GLY A 302 -15.18 0.34 -8.68
CA GLY A 302 -15.72 -0.99 -8.88
C GLY A 302 -17.24 -0.99 -8.88
N VAL A 303 -17.86 -0.33 -7.90
CA VAL A 303 -19.33 -0.18 -7.83
C VAL A 303 -19.87 0.58 -9.04
N ALA A 304 -19.27 1.73 -9.40
CA ALA A 304 -19.73 2.51 -10.55
C ALA A 304 -19.62 1.73 -11.87
N PHE A 305 -18.53 0.96 -12.03
CA PHE A 305 -18.32 0.11 -13.20
C PHE A 305 -19.31 -1.05 -13.25
N GLY A 306 -19.53 -1.75 -12.12
CA GLY A 306 -20.50 -2.84 -12.03
C GLY A 306 -21.93 -2.42 -12.31
N ALA A 307 -22.31 -1.22 -11.86
CA ALA A 307 -23.60 -0.59 -12.14
C ALA A 307 -23.74 -0.03 -13.57
N ARG A 308 -22.71 -0.13 -14.42
CA ARG A 308 -22.63 0.53 -15.75
C ARG A 308 -22.82 2.05 -15.72
N LYS A 309 -22.64 2.69 -14.55
CA LYS A 309 -22.73 4.14 -14.35
C LYS A 309 -21.39 4.81 -14.66
N TYR A 310 -21.00 4.83 -15.93
CA TYR A 310 -19.67 5.29 -16.37
C TYR A 310 -19.42 6.79 -16.14
N GLU A 311 -20.48 7.61 -16.04
CA GLU A 311 -20.35 9.00 -15.59
C GLU A 311 -19.92 9.09 -14.12
N ASN A 312 -20.46 8.22 -13.25
CA ASN A 312 -20.04 8.12 -11.86
C ASN A 312 -18.57 7.64 -11.76
N LEU A 313 -18.15 6.74 -12.66
CA LEU A 313 -16.75 6.33 -12.75
C LEU A 313 -15.83 7.50 -13.12
N ARG A 314 -16.24 8.36 -14.05
CA ARG A 314 -15.52 9.61 -14.39
C ARG A 314 -15.46 10.57 -13.21
N VAL A 315 -16.58 10.76 -12.52
CA VAL A 315 -16.62 11.58 -11.30
C VAL A 315 -15.68 11.02 -10.25
N THR A 316 -15.67 9.69 -10.05
CA THR A 316 -14.75 9.01 -9.12
C THR A 316 -13.29 9.34 -9.44
N ALA A 317 -12.86 9.13 -10.68
CA ALA A 317 -11.47 9.39 -11.11
C ALA A 317 -11.07 10.86 -10.88
N ARG A 318 -11.89 11.80 -11.36
CA ARG A 318 -11.60 13.24 -11.25
C ARG A 318 -11.65 13.76 -9.83
N TYR A 319 -12.62 13.31 -9.05
CA TYR A 319 -12.77 13.77 -7.67
C TYR A 319 -11.69 13.21 -6.76
N ALA A 320 -11.28 11.94 -6.94
CA ALA A 320 -10.15 11.35 -6.22
C ALA A 320 -8.87 12.17 -6.45
N VAL A 321 -8.55 12.50 -7.71
CA VAL A 321 -7.41 13.37 -8.03
C VAL A 321 -7.55 14.73 -7.36
N LYS A 322 -8.73 15.37 -7.42
CA LYS A 322 -8.94 16.69 -6.84
C LYS A 322 -8.71 16.72 -5.34
N VAL A 323 -9.27 15.74 -4.60
CA VAL A 323 -9.12 15.66 -3.13
C VAL A 323 -7.68 15.32 -2.74
N ALA A 324 -7.09 14.33 -3.41
CA ALA A 324 -5.71 13.94 -3.17
C ALA A 324 -4.73 15.07 -3.49
N LEU A 325 -4.94 15.81 -4.58
CA LEU A 325 -4.11 16.96 -4.95
C LEU A 325 -4.22 18.10 -3.93
N ALA A 326 -5.44 18.42 -3.45
CA ALA A 326 -5.63 19.42 -2.42
C ALA A 326 -4.86 19.06 -1.13
N ALA A 327 -4.92 17.81 -0.69
CA ALA A 327 -4.14 17.32 0.44
C ALA A 327 -2.62 17.37 0.15
N SER A 328 -2.20 16.98 -1.04
CA SER A 328 -0.79 17.01 -1.48
C SER A 328 -0.22 18.43 -1.50
N ILE A 329 -1.01 19.43 -1.91
CA ILE A 329 -0.60 20.84 -1.89
C ILE A 329 -0.35 21.30 -0.45
N ILE A 330 -1.25 20.98 0.48
CA ILE A 330 -1.08 21.33 1.90
C ILE A 330 0.20 20.69 2.45
N VAL A 331 0.42 19.40 2.19
CA VAL A 331 1.63 18.70 2.65
C VAL A 331 2.88 19.29 2.01
N CYS A 332 2.85 19.59 0.71
CA CYS A 332 3.98 20.20 0.01
C CYS A 332 4.35 21.57 0.61
N ILE A 333 3.37 22.41 0.94
CA ILE A 333 3.60 23.69 1.61
C ILE A 333 4.24 23.47 2.99
N ILE A 334 3.72 22.52 3.79
CA ILE A 334 4.26 22.21 5.12
C ILE A 334 5.71 21.73 5.00
N LEU A 335 6.00 20.79 4.10
CA LEU A 335 7.34 20.26 3.90
C LEU A 335 8.32 21.32 3.39
N ASN A 336 7.87 22.25 2.56
CA ASN A 336 8.71 23.32 2.04
C ASN A 336 9.05 24.37 3.11
N VAL A 337 8.01 24.83 3.86
CA VAL A 337 8.17 25.86 4.90
C VAL A 337 8.96 25.34 6.10
N PHE A 338 8.72 24.11 6.52
CA PHE A 338 9.36 23.51 7.70
C PHE A 338 10.50 22.55 7.35
N ALA A 339 11.08 22.63 6.13
CA ALA A 339 12.09 21.72 5.65
C ALA A 339 13.31 21.60 6.61
N SER A 340 13.83 22.72 7.12
CA SER A 340 14.97 22.73 8.04
C SER A 340 14.62 22.14 9.41
N GLN A 341 13.46 22.49 9.97
CA GLN A 341 13.01 21.93 11.25
C GLN A 341 12.79 20.42 11.18
N ILE A 342 12.24 19.94 10.08
CA ILE A 342 12.04 18.51 9.84
C ILE A 342 13.39 17.82 9.62
N ALA A 343 14.29 18.42 8.84
CA ALA A 343 15.63 17.88 8.62
C ALA A 343 16.41 17.75 9.92
N PHE A 344 16.30 18.73 10.83
CA PHE A 344 16.94 18.71 12.15
C PHE A 344 16.59 17.45 12.96
N VAL A 345 15.37 16.96 12.89
CA VAL A 345 14.94 15.72 13.60
C VAL A 345 15.81 14.51 13.20
N PHE A 346 16.31 14.48 11.95
CA PHE A 346 17.13 13.39 11.41
C PHE A 346 18.64 13.66 11.51
N SER A 347 19.02 14.83 11.95
CA SER A 347 20.41 15.30 12.01
C SER A 347 20.79 15.93 13.36
N TYR A 348 20.07 15.58 14.44
CA TYR A 348 20.26 16.16 15.78
C TYR A 348 21.58 15.76 16.44
N SER A 349 22.27 14.70 15.99
CA SER A 349 23.57 14.30 16.54
C SER A 349 24.69 15.09 15.90
N GLU A 350 25.77 15.38 16.66
CA GLU A 350 26.95 16.11 16.16
C GLU A 350 27.54 15.48 14.89
N SER A 351 27.53 14.15 14.81
CA SER A 351 28.03 13.40 13.65
C SER A 351 27.18 13.57 12.39
N SER A 352 25.89 13.87 12.52
CA SER A 352 24.94 14.01 11.42
C SER A 352 24.51 15.45 11.13
N ALA A 353 24.93 16.42 11.94
CA ALA A 353 24.53 17.83 11.81
C ALA A 353 24.82 18.42 10.41
N HIS A 354 25.91 17.97 9.76
CA HIS A 354 26.25 18.40 8.40
C HIS A 354 25.24 17.95 7.33
N LEU A 355 24.35 16.99 7.63
CA LEU A 355 23.33 16.49 6.71
C LEU A 355 22.06 17.37 6.71
N GLU A 356 21.85 18.20 7.74
CA GLU A 356 20.63 19.03 7.86
C GLU A 356 20.34 19.86 6.62
N PRO A 357 21.29 20.71 6.11
CA PRO A 357 21.01 21.54 4.94
C PRO A 357 20.77 20.71 3.67
N LEU A 358 21.42 19.54 3.57
CA LEU A 358 21.25 18.64 2.43
C LEU A 358 19.87 17.98 2.45
N ILE A 359 19.42 17.50 3.61
CA ILE A 359 18.09 16.92 3.78
C ILE A 359 17.01 18.00 3.55
N ALA A 360 17.21 19.22 4.07
CA ALA A 360 16.29 20.33 3.85
C ALA A 360 16.16 20.67 2.36
N SER A 361 17.26 20.78 1.63
CA SER A 361 17.28 21.01 0.19
C SER A 361 16.57 19.88 -0.58
N PHE A 362 16.85 18.62 -0.20
CA PHE A 362 16.15 17.45 -0.77
C PHE A 362 14.64 17.56 -0.57
N LEU A 363 14.18 17.89 0.64
CA LEU A 363 12.75 18.02 0.94
C LEU A 363 12.08 19.14 0.13
N GLN A 364 12.75 20.28 -0.03
CA GLN A 364 12.25 21.41 -0.81
C GLN A 364 12.07 21.05 -2.30
N ILE A 365 12.96 20.22 -2.85
CA ILE A 365 12.86 19.76 -4.22
C ILE A 365 11.82 18.65 -4.32
N MET A 366 11.95 17.62 -3.49
CA MET A 366 11.16 16.39 -3.63
C MET A 366 9.73 16.50 -3.08
N CYS A 367 9.37 17.57 -2.33
CA CYS A 367 7.97 17.83 -1.99
C CYS A 367 7.09 18.01 -3.25
N LEU A 368 7.67 18.48 -4.36
CA LEU A 368 6.98 18.56 -5.65
C LEU A 368 6.56 17.18 -6.21
N PHE A 369 7.29 16.11 -5.80
CA PHE A 369 6.91 14.74 -6.14
C PHE A 369 5.49 14.41 -5.67
N ILE A 370 5.12 14.89 -4.48
CA ILE A 370 3.80 14.62 -3.86
C ILE A 370 2.66 15.20 -4.71
N LEU A 371 2.89 16.26 -5.49
CA LEU A 371 1.84 16.96 -6.24
C LEU A 371 1.31 16.17 -7.44
N TYR A 372 2.10 15.29 -8.05
CA TYR A 372 1.64 14.50 -9.19
C TYR A 372 1.31 13.03 -8.85
N VAL A 373 1.67 12.56 -7.65
CA VAL A 373 1.24 11.25 -7.15
C VAL A 373 -0.28 11.05 -7.26
N PRO A 374 -1.15 12.04 -6.95
CA PRO A 374 -2.60 11.93 -7.12
C PRO A 374 -3.06 11.47 -8.50
N PHE A 375 -2.42 11.95 -9.55
CA PHE A 375 -2.80 11.62 -10.93
C PHE A 375 -2.49 10.15 -11.25
N GLY A 376 -1.28 9.69 -10.93
CA GLY A 376 -0.85 8.32 -11.19
C GLY A 376 -1.54 7.31 -10.28
N ALA A 377 -1.55 7.55 -8.98
CA ALA A 377 -2.13 6.64 -7.99
C ALA A 377 -3.65 6.49 -8.17
N SER A 378 -4.38 7.61 -8.37
CA SER A 378 -5.83 7.53 -8.60
C SER A 378 -6.15 6.78 -9.89
N ALA A 379 -5.40 7.00 -10.98
CA ALA A 379 -5.60 6.30 -12.25
C ALA A 379 -5.36 4.79 -12.08
N GLY A 380 -4.25 4.38 -11.45
CA GLY A 380 -3.94 2.98 -11.17
C GLY A 380 -5.03 2.31 -10.35
N ASN A 381 -5.43 2.93 -9.24
CA ASN A 381 -6.47 2.38 -8.35
C ASN A 381 -7.85 2.29 -9.04
N VAL A 382 -8.21 3.25 -9.89
CA VAL A 382 -9.45 3.16 -10.69
C VAL A 382 -9.36 2.01 -11.69
N PHE A 383 -8.21 1.80 -12.37
CA PHE A 383 -8.01 0.62 -13.21
C PHE A 383 -8.12 -0.69 -12.43
N GLN A 384 -7.57 -0.75 -11.22
CA GLN A 384 -7.76 -1.91 -10.32
C GLN A 384 -9.24 -2.11 -9.99
N GLY A 385 -9.98 -1.05 -9.64
CA GLY A 385 -11.40 -1.08 -9.32
C GLY A 385 -12.26 -1.64 -10.46
N VAL A 386 -11.98 -1.27 -11.71
CA VAL A 386 -12.69 -1.80 -12.90
C VAL A 386 -12.18 -3.18 -13.36
N GLY A 387 -11.29 -3.82 -12.61
CA GLY A 387 -10.76 -5.15 -12.92
C GLY A 387 -9.65 -5.18 -13.96
N LYS A 388 -9.01 -4.06 -14.24
CA LYS A 388 -7.91 -3.93 -15.21
C LYS A 388 -6.54 -3.80 -14.52
N GLY A 389 -6.26 -4.72 -13.58
CA GLY A 389 -5.02 -4.69 -12.79
C GLY A 389 -3.74 -4.75 -13.61
N ILE A 390 -3.72 -5.50 -14.71
CA ILE A 390 -2.55 -5.57 -15.61
C ILE A 390 -2.27 -4.18 -16.22
N ILE A 391 -3.30 -3.42 -16.59
CA ILE A 391 -3.12 -2.06 -17.13
C ILE A 391 -2.57 -1.14 -16.04
N SER A 392 -3.08 -1.24 -14.80
CA SER A 392 -2.54 -0.52 -13.64
C SER A 392 -1.05 -0.79 -13.48
N PHE A 393 -0.66 -2.05 -13.43
CA PHE A 393 0.73 -2.48 -13.26
C PHE A 393 1.66 -1.97 -14.38
N VAL A 394 1.25 -2.11 -15.64
CA VAL A 394 2.04 -1.63 -16.78
C VAL A 394 2.24 -0.11 -16.72
N LEU A 395 1.17 0.64 -16.44
CA LEU A 395 1.25 2.09 -16.33
C LEU A 395 2.09 2.54 -15.12
N THR A 396 1.94 1.87 -13.97
CA THR A 396 2.74 2.16 -12.77
C THR A 396 4.21 1.85 -13.00
N THR A 397 4.53 0.70 -13.62
CA THR A 397 5.91 0.32 -13.95
C THR A 397 6.52 1.31 -14.96
N PHE A 398 5.76 1.70 -15.98
CA PHE A 398 6.21 2.68 -16.95
C PHE A 398 6.51 4.03 -16.30
N ARG A 399 5.62 4.51 -15.44
CA ARG A 399 5.74 5.77 -14.72
C ARG A 399 6.88 5.77 -13.71
N GLU A 400 6.81 4.83 -12.74
CA GLU A 400 7.68 4.85 -11.56
C GLU A 400 9.06 4.26 -11.83
N PHE A 401 9.19 3.34 -12.77
CA PHE A 401 10.46 2.68 -13.01
C PHE A 401 11.10 3.16 -14.31
N ILE A 402 10.43 2.99 -15.46
CA ILE A 402 11.04 3.26 -16.76
C ILE A 402 11.31 4.75 -16.95
N LEU A 403 10.30 5.61 -16.85
CA LEU A 403 10.48 7.04 -17.08
C LEU A 403 11.36 7.69 -16.02
N VAL A 404 11.16 7.34 -14.75
CA VAL A 404 11.98 7.88 -13.66
C VAL A 404 13.46 7.55 -13.88
N LEU A 405 13.79 6.29 -14.20
CA LEU A 405 15.19 5.90 -14.41
C LEU A 405 15.81 6.52 -15.66
N ILE A 406 15.05 6.63 -16.76
CA ILE A 406 15.55 7.29 -17.99
C ILE A 406 15.90 8.75 -17.69
N PHE A 407 14.97 9.51 -17.09
CA PHE A 407 15.22 10.92 -16.81
C PHE A 407 16.28 11.12 -15.73
N ALA A 408 16.31 10.28 -14.68
CA ALA A 408 17.34 10.33 -13.65
C ALA A 408 18.73 10.03 -14.22
N TYR A 409 18.85 9.04 -15.13
CA TYR A 409 20.11 8.74 -15.81
C TYR A 409 20.54 9.88 -16.75
N VAL A 410 19.64 10.39 -17.59
CA VAL A 410 19.98 11.46 -18.52
C VAL A 410 20.40 12.73 -17.79
N LEU A 411 19.65 13.20 -16.80
CA LEU A 411 19.98 14.43 -16.08
C LEU A 411 21.15 14.23 -15.12
N GLY A 412 21.23 13.11 -14.41
CA GLY A 412 22.28 12.85 -13.44
C GLY A 412 23.66 12.60 -14.08
N PHE A 413 23.70 11.73 -15.10
CA PHE A 413 24.94 11.26 -15.71
C PHE A 413 25.27 11.94 -17.05
N VAL A 414 24.34 11.98 -17.99
CA VAL A 414 24.61 12.51 -19.34
C VAL A 414 24.76 14.03 -19.31
N MET A 415 23.89 14.73 -18.58
CA MET A 415 23.94 16.18 -18.41
C MET A 415 24.87 16.64 -17.27
N HIS A 416 25.52 15.69 -16.57
CA HIS A 416 26.46 15.94 -15.49
C HIS A 416 25.91 16.81 -14.33
N MET A 417 24.59 16.75 -14.08
CA MET A 417 23.94 17.52 -13.01
C MET A 417 24.10 16.86 -11.62
N GLY A 418 24.73 15.69 -11.55
CA GLY A 418 24.97 14.99 -10.30
C GLY A 418 23.69 14.51 -9.60
N GLU A 419 23.68 14.52 -8.26
CA GLU A 419 22.54 14.11 -7.46
C GLU A 419 21.28 14.97 -7.70
N PHE A 420 21.48 16.28 -7.91
CA PHE A 420 20.39 17.19 -8.26
C PHE A 420 19.70 16.77 -9.56
N GLY A 421 20.48 16.33 -10.55
CA GLY A 421 19.96 15.78 -11.80
C GLY A 421 19.13 14.51 -11.60
N ILE A 422 19.55 13.63 -10.68
CA ILE A 422 18.78 12.43 -10.33
C ILE A 422 17.42 12.81 -9.72
N TYR A 423 17.38 13.76 -8.77
CA TYR A 423 16.15 14.24 -8.16
C TYR A 423 15.22 14.92 -9.18
N CYS A 424 15.77 15.79 -10.02
CA CYS A 424 15.00 16.41 -11.12
C CYS A 424 14.47 15.36 -12.10
N GLY A 425 15.27 14.33 -12.38
CA GLY A 425 14.86 13.21 -13.24
C GLY A 425 13.69 12.42 -12.66
N MET A 426 13.71 12.14 -11.36
CA MET A 426 12.59 11.52 -10.65
C MET A 426 11.32 12.39 -10.74
N LEU A 427 11.46 13.72 -10.57
CA LEU A 427 10.35 14.66 -10.69
C LEU A 427 9.76 14.66 -12.10
N LEU A 428 10.58 14.80 -13.14
CA LEU A 428 10.14 14.86 -14.52
C LEU A 428 9.55 13.53 -14.99
N GLY A 429 10.26 12.43 -14.75
CA GLY A 429 9.80 11.09 -15.14
C GLY A 429 8.48 10.71 -14.47
N GLY A 430 8.42 10.88 -13.15
CA GLY A 430 7.21 10.61 -12.37
C GLY A 430 6.05 11.54 -12.74
N GLY A 431 6.31 12.83 -12.97
CA GLY A 431 5.30 13.81 -13.37
C GLY A 431 4.70 13.52 -14.75
N ILE A 432 5.55 13.35 -15.77
CA ILE A 432 5.12 12.99 -17.13
C ILE A 432 4.35 11.66 -17.11
N GLY A 433 4.91 10.65 -16.44
CA GLY A 433 4.26 9.34 -16.30
C GLY A 433 2.90 9.42 -15.62
N SER A 434 2.75 10.23 -14.57
CA SER A 434 1.48 10.42 -13.86
C SER A 434 0.41 11.06 -14.74
N LEU A 435 0.78 12.04 -15.57
CA LEU A 435 -0.13 12.65 -16.53
C LEU A 435 -0.56 11.66 -17.62
N ILE A 436 0.36 10.81 -18.10
CA ILE A 436 0.05 9.74 -19.06
C ILE A 436 -0.92 8.73 -18.44
N CYS A 437 -0.71 8.32 -17.17
CA CYS A 437 -1.62 7.42 -16.46
C CYS A 437 -3.02 8.04 -16.37
N TYR A 438 -3.11 9.32 -15.99
CA TYR A 438 -4.38 10.01 -15.87
C TYR A 438 -5.09 10.18 -17.23
N ALA A 439 -4.36 10.54 -18.28
CA ALA A 439 -4.91 10.61 -19.63
C ALA A 439 -5.43 9.24 -20.11
N SER A 440 -4.73 8.16 -19.77
CA SER A 440 -5.13 6.79 -20.12
C SER A 440 -6.46 6.38 -19.47
N ILE A 441 -6.68 6.71 -18.18
CA ILE A 441 -7.96 6.39 -17.53
C ILE A 441 -9.11 7.25 -18.07
N GLU A 442 -8.89 8.54 -18.32
CA GLU A 442 -9.90 9.42 -18.95
C GLU A 442 -10.29 8.93 -20.36
N TRP A 443 -9.30 8.52 -21.15
CA TRP A 443 -9.54 7.93 -22.48
C TRP A 443 -10.35 6.64 -22.38
N TYR A 444 -9.97 5.74 -21.45
CA TYR A 444 -10.67 4.48 -21.22
C TYR A 444 -12.13 4.70 -20.82
N ILE A 445 -12.40 5.60 -19.89
CA ILE A 445 -13.76 5.92 -19.45
C ILE A 445 -14.57 6.54 -20.60
N SER A 446 -13.97 7.45 -21.37
CA SER A 446 -14.63 8.07 -22.52
C SER A 446 -15.03 7.03 -23.58
N ARG A 447 -14.20 6.00 -23.78
CA ARG A 447 -14.52 4.88 -24.67
C ARG A 447 -15.70 4.03 -24.14
N LEU A 448 -15.76 3.79 -22.83
CA LEU A 448 -16.87 3.07 -22.22
C LEU A 448 -18.19 3.81 -22.38
N ILE A 449 -18.20 5.13 -22.16
CA ILE A 449 -19.39 5.96 -22.31
C ILE A 449 -19.90 5.92 -23.74
N ARG A 450 -19.02 6.15 -24.73
CA ARG A 450 -19.38 6.12 -26.16
C ARG A 450 -19.94 4.76 -26.58
N ARG A 451 -19.38 3.66 -26.04
CA ARG A 451 -19.86 2.31 -26.37
C ARG A 451 -21.25 2.07 -25.80
N ARG A 452 -21.51 2.47 -24.56
CA ARG A 452 -22.86 2.38 -23.97
C ARG A 452 -23.87 3.20 -24.78
N ASP A 453 -23.55 4.45 -25.07
CA ASP A 453 -24.47 5.34 -25.82
C ASP A 453 -24.78 4.78 -27.21
N TYR A 454 -23.83 4.09 -27.86
CA TYR A 454 -24.05 3.39 -29.11
C TYR A 454 -24.98 2.17 -28.93
N GLU A 455 -24.77 1.33 -27.90
CA GLU A 455 -25.62 0.18 -27.58
C GLU A 455 -27.05 0.63 -27.27
N ASP A 456 -27.25 1.73 -26.53
CA ASP A 456 -28.56 2.30 -26.18
C ASP A 456 -29.29 2.92 -27.40
N THR A 457 -28.61 3.31 -28.47
CA THR A 457 -29.20 3.88 -29.68
C THR A 457 -29.50 2.84 -30.76
N THR A 458 -28.90 1.66 -30.68
CA THR A 458 -29.02 0.59 -31.70
C THR A 458 -29.80 -0.64 -31.26
N GLY A 459 -30.17 -0.75 -29.96
CA GLY A 459 -30.99 -1.80 -29.38
C GLY A 459 -32.38 -1.29 -29.06
#